data_54d239624d8c5810df38259b7a2b3a01
#
_entry.id   54d239624d8c5810df38259b7a2b3a01
#
_cell.length_a   1.000
_cell.length_b   1.000
_cell.length_c   1.000
_cell.angle_alpha   90.00
_cell.angle_beta   90.00
_cell.angle_gamma   90.00
#
_symmetry.space_group_name_H-M   'P 1'
#
loop_
_entity.id
_entity.type
_entity.pdbx_description
1 polymer ?
#
loop_
_entity_poly.entity_id
_entity_poly.type
_entity_poly.pdbx_seq_one_letter_code
_entity_poly.pdbx_strand_id
1 'polypeptide(L)'
;GDPAGDPVPVLMVLDAKLKLKGLSGERMVPMEGFSKEMLEVDLESDEMLIEIQVPVPRNHTGVAHEKLTIMQGDAGIVGATVSITLKPGNSICEDARIVLSNAAPIPLRAKEAERCLIGKTINEDLLVEVGEVASKEASPTSDVHASAEYRKEMIKVFVRRATREALERARVEVR
;
A
#
# COMPACT_ATOMS: atom_id res chain seq x y z
N GLY A 1 -13.90 -0.15 -6.03
CA GLY A 1 -14.22 -0.69 -4.71
C GLY A 1 -13.69 -2.10 -4.43
N ASP A 2 -12.91 -2.67 -5.36
CA ASP A 2 -12.34 -4.00 -5.16
C ASP A 2 -11.11 -3.93 -4.24
N PRO A 3 -11.12 -4.60 -3.06
CA PRO A 3 -9.99 -4.60 -2.13
C PRO A 3 -8.75 -5.37 -2.66
N ALA A 4 -8.91 -6.16 -3.72
CA ALA A 4 -7.84 -6.88 -4.41
C ALA A 4 -7.26 -6.11 -5.61
N GLY A 5 -7.85 -4.97 -5.96
CA GLY A 5 -7.45 -4.18 -7.11
C GLY A 5 -6.10 -3.50 -6.91
N ASP A 6 -5.13 -3.76 -7.78
CA ASP A 6 -3.76 -3.22 -7.71
C ASP A 6 -3.66 -1.67 -7.69
N PRO A 7 -4.54 -0.89 -8.39
CA PRO A 7 -4.42 0.56 -8.37
C PRO A 7 -4.62 1.20 -6.99
N VAL A 8 -5.52 0.65 -6.17
CA VAL A 8 -5.89 1.25 -4.88
C VAL A 8 -4.69 1.34 -3.91
N PRO A 9 -3.96 0.26 -3.60
CA PRO A 9 -2.82 0.34 -2.69
C PRO A 9 -1.68 1.21 -3.25
N VAL A 10 -1.48 1.25 -4.57
CA VAL A 10 -0.48 2.13 -5.20
C VAL A 10 -0.87 3.60 -5.02
N LEU A 11 -2.12 3.97 -5.27
CA LEU A 11 -2.62 5.32 -5.09
C LEU A 11 -2.58 5.75 -3.61
N MET A 12 -2.79 4.83 -2.67
CA MET A 12 -2.69 5.11 -1.25
C MET A 12 -1.26 5.43 -0.81
N VAL A 13 -0.25 4.66 -1.22
CA VAL A 13 1.15 4.94 -0.84
C VAL A 13 1.67 6.21 -1.51
N LEU A 14 1.10 6.61 -2.64
CA LEU A 14 1.41 7.85 -3.36
C LEU A 14 0.62 9.08 -2.85
N ASP A 15 -0.23 8.92 -1.83
CA ASP A 15 -1.04 10.01 -1.27
C ASP A 15 -1.99 10.66 -2.29
N ALA A 16 -2.52 9.85 -3.18
CA ALA A 16 -3.39 10.32 -4.24
C ALA A 16 -4.71 10.89 -3.70
N LYS A 17 -5.26 11.85 -4.40
CA LYS A 17 -6.59 12.43 -4.16
C LYS A 17 -7.51 12.14 -5.33
N LEU A 18 -8.76 11.91 -5.00
CA LEU A 18 -9.83 11.65 -5.96
C LEU A 18 -10.73 12.86 -6.07
N LYS A 19 -11.02 13.28 -7.29
CA LYS A 19 -11.98 14.36 -7.58
C LYS A 19 -13.30 13.72 -7.98
N LEU A 20 -14.31 13.96 -7.16
CA LEU A 20 -15.67 13.48 -7.36
C LEU A 20 -16.55 14.64 -7.82
N LYS A 21 -17.52 14.36 -8.71
CA LYS A 21 -18.48 15.32 -9.22
C LYS A 21 -19.88 14.74 -9.18
N GLY A 22 -20.78 15.44 -8.53
CA GLY A 22 -22.21 15.17 -8.46
C GLY A 22 -23.04 16.37 -8.87
N LEU A 23 -24.36 16.28 -8.68
CA LEU A 23 -25.29 17.37 -8.98
C LEU A 23 -25.07 18.60 -8.08
N SER A 24 -24.58 18.40 -6.87
CA SER A 24 -24.31 19.47 -5.89
C SER A 24 -22.95 20.15 -6.08
N GLY A 25 -22.09 19.67 -7.00
CA GLY A 25 -20.77 20.25 -7.27
C GLY A 25 -19.64 19.22 -7.29
N GLU A 26 -18.44 19.69 -6.96
CA GLU A 26 -17.22 18.88 -6.96
C GLU A 26 -16.63 18.83 -5.54
N ARG A 27 -16.09 17.65 -5.17
CA ARG A 27 -15.32 17.48 -3.92
C ARG A 27 -14.05 16.68 -4.14
N MET A 28 -13.04 16.97 -3.31
CA MET A 28 -11.78 16.23 -3.27
C MET A 28 -11.74 15.33 -2.04
N VAL A 29 -11.42 14.07 -2.25
CA VAL A 29 -11.26 13.10 -1.14
C VAL A 29 -9.90 12.41 -1.26
N PRO A 30 -9.24 12.06 -0.12
CA PRO A 30 -8.01 11.26 -0.18
C PRO A 30 -8.33 9.84 -0.64
N MET A 31 -7.38 9.17 -1.30
CA MET A 31 -7.52 7.75 -1.63
C MET A 31 -7.58 6.89 -0.35
N GLU A 32 -6.80 7.24 0.69
CA GLU A 32 -6.92 6.62 2.01
C GLU A 32 -8.29 6.94 2.61
N GLY A 33 -9.07 5.91 2.92
CA GLY A 33 -10.44 6.04 3.46
C GLY A 33 -11.54 6.17 2.41
N PHE A 34 -11.21 6.12 1.11
CA PHE A 34 -12.22 6.08 0.05
C PHE A 34 -12.95 4.73 -0.02
N SER A 35 -12.24 3.61 0.23
CA SER A 35 -12.89 2.31 0.46
C SER A 35 -13.48 2.27 1.86
N LYS A 36 -14.78 2.04 1.99
CA LYS A 36 -15.52 2.01 3.26
C LYS A 36 -15.69 0.58 3.77
N GLU A 37 -16.12 -0.29 2.88
CA GLU A 37 -16.30 -1.72 3.13
C GLU A 37 -15.90 -2.52 1.88
N MET A 38 -16.05 -3.85 1.94
CA MET A 38 -15.80 -4.71 0.78
C MET A 38 -16.70 -4.30 -0.38
N LEU A 39 -16.11 -3.88 -1.50
CA LEU A 39 -16.77 -3.38 -2.70
C LEU A 39 -17.56 -2.07 -2.54
N GLU A 40 -17.49 -1.43 -1.38
CA GLU A 40 -18.14 -0.16 -1.11
C GLU A 40 -17.12 0.99 -1.02
N VAL A 41 -17.47 2.12 -1.59
CA VAL A 41 -16.63 3.31 -1.65
C VAL A 41 -17.39 4.56 -1.22
N ASP A 42 -16.67 5.61 -0.83
CA ASP A 42 -17.18 6.94 -0.46
C ASP A 42 -17.66 7.72 -1.69
N LEU A 43 -18.68 7.19 -2.38
CA LEU A 43 -19.27 7.78 -3.58
C LEU A 43 -20.79 7.83 -3.42
N GLU A 44 -21.37 9.02 -3.52
CA GLU A 44 -22.82 9.19 -3.51
C GLU A 44 -23.43 8.65 -4.81
N SER A 45 -24.74 8.36 -4.79
CA SER A 45 -25.43 7.74 -5.93
C SER A 45 -25.46 8.60 -7.21
N ASP A 46 -25.28 9.92 -7.07
CA ASP A 46 -25.24 10.90 -8.16
C ASP A 46 -23.82 11.39 -8.47
N GLU A 47 -22.79 10.83 -7.78
CA GLU A 47 -21.40 11.22 -8.00
C GLU A 47 -20.67 10.31 -8.97
N MET A 48 -19.67 10.87 -9.64
CA MET A 48 -18.74 10.20 -10.52
C MET A 48 -17.31 10.60 -10.16
N LEU A 49 -16.39 9.62 -10.12
CA LEU A 49 -14.95 9.89 -10.08
C LEU A 49 -14.52 10.44 -11.45
N ILE A 50 -14.07 11.68 -11.49
CA ILE A 50 -13.71 12.38 -12.74
C ILE A 50 -12.21 12.59 -12.91
N GLU A 51 -11.43 12.53 -11.81
CA GLU A 51 -9.99 12.77 -11.86
C GLU A 51 -9.29 12.08 -10.68
N ILE A 52 -8.07 11.58 -10.92
CA ILE A 52 -7.16 11.09 -9.89
C ILE A 52 -5.90 11.96 -9.91
N GLN A 53 -5.64 12.66 -8.82
CA GLN A 53 -4.47 13.52 -8.66
C GLN A 53 -3.41 12.76 -7.86
N VAL A 54 -2.25 12.51 -8.48
CA VAL A 54 -1.12 11.85 -7.84
C VAL A 54 -0.02 12.89 -7.62
N PRO A 55 0.39 13.14 -6.38
CA PRO A 55 1.52 14.03 -6.09
C PRO A 55 2.82 13.51 -6.73
N VAL A 56 3.66 14.42 -7.17
CA VAL A 56 5.02 14.05 -7.60
C VAL A 56 5.79 13.57 -6.38
N PRO A 57 6.33 12.35 -6.39
CA PRO A 57 7.13 11.84 -5.26
C PRO A 57 8.35 12.75 -4.99
N ARG A 58 8.73 12.85 -3.72
CA ARG A 58 9.96 13.54 -3.32
C ARG A 58 11.20 12.81 -3.88
N ASN A 59 12.31 13.54 -4.03
CA ASN A 59 13.59 12.91 -4.35
C ASN A 59 13.92 11.83 -3.32
N HIS A 60 14.66 10.81 -3.72
CA HIS A 60 15.00 9.65 -2.89
C HIS A 60 13.77 8.86 -2.40
N THR A 61 12.68 8.91 -3.17
CA THR A 61 11.50 8.07 -2.92
C THR A 61 11.48 6.90 -3.92
N GLY A 62 11.41 5.69 -3.39
CA GLY A 62 11.17 4.48 -4.18
C GLY A 62 9.82 3.86 -3.81
N VAL A 63 9.12 3.35 -4.81
CA VAL A 63 7.83 2.66 -4.66
C VAL A 63 7.92 1.29 -5.29
N ALA A 64 7.40 0.28 -4.60
CA ALA A 64 7.31 -1.08 -5.13
C ALA A 64 5.96 -1.71 -4.78
N HIS A 65 5.48 -2.56 -5.66
CA HIS A 65 4.27 -3.35 -5.48
C HIS A 65 4.59 -4.82 -5.76
N GLU A 66 4.35 -5.67 -4.78
CA GLU A 66 4.55 -7.10 -4.83
C GLU A 66 3.27 -7.83 -4.46
N LYS A 67 2.89 -8.85 -5.21
CA LYS A 67 1.70 -9.64 -4.91
C LYS A 67 1.90 -11.13 -5.19
N LEU A 68 1.19 -11.95 -4.43
CA LEU A 68 1.04 -13.38 -4.69
C LEU A 68 -0.19 -13.59 -5.57
N THR A 69 -0.02 -14.23 -6.72
CA THR A 69 -1.12 -14.60 -7.63
C THR A 69 -1.01 -16.06 -8.03
N ILE A 70 -2.10 -16.66 -8.46
CA ILE A 70 -2.11 -18.00 -9.07
C ILE A 70 -1.62 -17.91 -10.52
N MET A 71 -2.15 -16.94 -11.27
CA MET A 71 -1.73 -16.66 -12.65
C MET A 71 -1.38 -15.18 -12.80
N GLN A 72 -0.51 -14.89 -13.78
CA GLN A 72 -0.15 -13.51 -14.07
C GLN A 72 -1.39 -12.73 -14.57
N GLY A 73 -1.64 -11.58 -13.97
CA GLY A 73 -2.79 -10.73 -14.29
C GLY A 73 -4.00 -10.92 -13.37
N ASP A 74 -4.02 -11.98 -12.55
CA ASP A 74 -5.10 -12.20 -11.58
C ASP A 74 -5.05 -11.19 -10.42
N ALA A 75 -6.21 -11.06 -9.75
CA ALA A 75 -6.29 -10.45 -8.43
C ALA A 75 -5.34 -11.16 -7.46
N GLY A 76 -4.66 -10.39 -6.60
CA GLY A 76 -3.72 -10.97 -5.65
C GLY A 76 -4.41 -11.80 -4.57
N ILE A 77 -3.85 -12.96 -4.23
CA ILE A 77 -4.19 -13.67 -2.99
C ILE A 77 -3.88 -12.77 -1.80
N VAL A 78 -2.75 -12.08 -1.86
CA VAL A 78 -2.30 -11.02 -0.95
C VAL A 78 -1.28 -10.16 -1.67
N GLY A 79 -1.25 -8.87 -1.37
CA GLY A 79 -0.27 -7.96 -1.93
C GLY A 79 0.26 -6.97 -0.90
N ALA A 80 1.45 -6.43 -1.16
CA ALA A 80 2.07 -5.35 -0.40
C ALA A 80 2.57 -4.27 -1.35
N THR A 81 2.18 -3.05 -1.09
CA THR A 81 2.70 -1.86 -1.78
C THR A 81 3.43 -1.01 -0.77
N VAL A 82 4.65 -0.63 -1.09
CA VAL A 82 5.53 0.10 -0.18
C VAL A 82 6.11 1.32 -0.87
N SER A 83 6.10 2.45 -0.17
CA SER A 83 6.85 3.66 -0.53
C SER A 83 7.87 3.94 0.57
N ILE A 84 9.13 4.16 0.21
CA ILE A 84 10.22 4.54 1.10
C ILE A 84 10.81 5.84 0.60
N THR A 85 10.93 6.82 1.50
CA THR A 85 11.70 8.04 1.23
C THR A 85 12.93 8.07 2.16
N LEU A 86 14.11 8.26 1.59
CA LEU A 86 15.35 8.38 2.35
C LEU A 86 15.71 9.85 2.59
N LYS A 87 16.36 10.12 3.71
CA LYS A 87 16.97 11.45 3.97
C LYS A 87 18.07 11.72 2.95
N PRO A 88 18.17 12.95 2.43
CA PRO A 88 19.26 13.32 1.52
C PRO A 88 20.65 13.01 2.12
N GLY A 89 21.51 12.40 1.30
CA GLY A 89 22.90 12.12 1.66
C GLY A 89 23.13 10.98 2.66
N ASN A 90 22.07 10.26 3.07
CA ASN A 90 22.22 9.07 3.93
C ASN A 90 21.16 8.00 3.63
N SER A 91 21.27 6.84 4.30
CA SER A 91 20.36 5.71 4.11
C SER A 91 19.30 5.61 5.23
N ILE A 92 19.00 6.70 5.94
CA ILE A 92 18.00 6.73 6.99
C ILE A 92 16.62 6.93 6.36
N CYS A 93 15.66 6.09 6.71
CA CYS A 93 14.28 6.22 6.29
C CYS A 93 13.67 7.50 6.91
N GLU A 94 13.24 8.43 6.06
CA GLU A 94 12.57 9.65 6.47
C GLU A 94 11.05 9.47 6.56
N ASP A 95 10.48 8.74 5.58
CA ASP A 95 9.07 8.44 5.48
C ASP A 95 8.87 7.04 4.88
N ALA A 96 7.86 6.35 5.35
CA ALA A 96 7.47 5.03 4.85
C ALA A 96 5.96 4.90 4.82
N ARG A 97 5.43 4.28 3.76
CA ARG A 97 4.03 3.89 3.66
C ARG A 97 3.95 2.45 3.21
N ILE A 98 3.12 1.66 3.89
CA ILE A 98 2.92 0.24 3.62
C ILE A 98 1.41 -0.02 3.54
N VAL A 99 0.94 -0.42 2.36
CA VAL A 99 -0.46 -0.77 2.14
C VAL A 99 -0.56 -2.21 1.71
N LEU A 100 -1.44 -2.95 2.37
CA LEU A 100 -1.71 -4.36 2.14
C LEU A 100 -3.04 -4.52 1.40
N SER A 101 -3.08 -5.34 0.36
CA SER A 101 -4.29 -5.75 -0.35
C SER A 101 -4.65 -7.20 -0.01
N ASN A 102 -5.96 -7.50 0.07
CA ASN A 102 -6.50 -8.79 0.53
C ASN A 102 -6.00 -9.23 1.91
N ALA A 103 -5.64 -8.26 2.74
CA ALA A 103 -5.16 -8.44 4.11
C ALA A 103 -6.20 -8.02 5.16
N ALA A 104 -7.31 -7.44 4.72
CA ALA A 104 -8.48 -7.00 5.50
C ALA A 104 -9.65 -6.81 4.51
N PRO A 105 -10.89 -6.51 4.97
CA PRO A 105 -12.03 -6.23 4.09
C PRO A 105 -11.81 -5.08 3.11
N ILE A 106 -10.96 -4.12 3.46
CA ILE A 106 -10.51 -3.03 2.60
C ILE A 106 -8.97 -2.97 2.57
N PRO A 107 -8.36 -2.29 1.59
CA PRO A 107 -6.91 -2.09 1.59
C PRO A 107 -6.44 -1.48 2.91
N LEU A 108 -5.50 -2.13 3.58
CA LEU A 108 -5.05 -1.82 4.93
C LEU A 108 -3.72 -1.09 4.91
N ARG A 109 -3.67 0.10 5.50
CA ARG A 109 -2.42 0.78 5.77
C ARG A 109 -1.79 0.27 7.07
N ALA A 110 -0.64 -0.39 6.99
CA ALA A 110 0.07 -1.01 8.11
C ALA A 110 0.91 0.03 8.89
N LYS A 111 0.25 0.89 9.67
CA LYS A 111 0.87 2.07 10.31
C LYS A 111 1.91 1.74 11.36
N GLU A 112 1.77 0.64 12.09
CA GLU A 112 2.79 0.20 13.06
C GLU A 112 4.04 -0.31 12.35
N ALA A 113 3.86 -1.04 11.24
CA ALA A 113 4.98 -1.49 10.41
C ALA A 113 5.74 -0.29 9.79
N GLU A 114 5.04 0.77 9.35
CA GLU A 114 5.66 2.01 8.87
C GLU A 114 6.54 2.66 9.96
N ARG A 115 6.03 2.75 11.20
CA ARG A 115 6.77 3.33 12.34
C ARG A 115 8.05 2.56 12.65
N CYS A 116 8.09 1.25 12.41
CA CYS A 116 9.30 0.47 12.59
C CYS A 116 10.45 0.93 11.67
N LEU A 117 10.15 1.48 10.50
CA LEU A 117 11.14 1.91 9.51
C LEU A 117 11.64 3.33 9.74
N ILE A 118 10.73 4.25 10.15
CA ILE A 118 11.02 5.69 10.22
C ILE A 118 12.15 5.99 11.23
N GLY A 119 13.13 6.78 10.78
CA GLY A 119 14.30 7.17 11.56
C GLY A 119 15.41 6.12 11.65
N LYS A 120 15.24 4.96 11.02
CA LYS A 120 16.23 3.88 11.05
C LYS A 120 16.91 3.68 9.69
N THR A 121 18.10 3.08 9.71
CA THR A 121 18.72 2.50 8.52
C THR A 121 18.14 1.13 8.29
N ILE A 122 17.58 0.90 7.10
CA ILE A 122 16.90 -0.35 6.75
C ILE A 122 17.93 -1.43 6.44
N ASN A 123 17.91 -2.53 7.21
CA ASN A 123 18.73 -3.73 7.05
C ASN A 123 17.84 -4.99 7.03
N GLU A 124 18.43 -6.16 6.82
CA GLU A 124 17.68 -7.43 6.71
C GLU A 124 16.88 -7.79 7.98
N ASP A 125 17.43 -7.55 9.17
CA ASP A 125 16.74 -7.83 10.42
C ASP A 125 15.49 -6.94 10.58
N LEU A 126 15.62 -5.66 10.23
CA LEU A 126 14.50 -4.72 10.24
C LEU A 126 13.44 -5.10 9.21
N LEU A 127 13.83 -5.61 8.03
CA LEU A 127 12.87 -6.09 7.03
C LEU A 127 12.05 -7.28 7.55
N VAL A 128 12.66 -8.18 8.32
CA VAL A 128 11.95 -9.29 8.97
C VAL A 128 10.98 -8.75 10.03
N GLU A 129 11.44 -7.86 10.91
CA GLU A 129 10.63 -7.23 11.95
C GLU A 129 9.38 -6.54 11.35
N VAL A 130 9.57 -5.74 10.31
CA VAL A 130 8.48 -5.02 9.63
C VAL A 130 7.44 -5.97 9.04
N GLY A 131 7.88 -7.08 8.42
CA GLY A 131 6.98 -8.12 7.93
C GLY A 131 6.14 -8.76 9.02
N GLU A 132 6.74 -9.06 10.17
CA GLU A 132 6.04 -9.62 11.34
C GLU A 132 5.01 -8.63 11.92
N VAL A 133 5.37 -7.36 12.03
CA VAL A 133 4.46 -6.31 12.52
C VAL A 133 3.29 -6.12 11.55
N ALA A 134 3.54 -6.00 10.25
CA ALA A 134 2.49 -5.86 9.24
C ALA A 134 1.51 -7.06 9.24
N SER A 135 2.02 -8.28 9.41
CA SER A 135 1.19 -9.48 9.53
C SER A 135 0.28 -9.47 10.75
N LYS A 136 0.71 -8.86 11.88
CA LYS A 136 -0.11 -8.72 13.09
C LYS A 136 -1.21 -7.68 12.93
N GLU A 137 -0.99 -6.61 12.16
CA GLU A 137 -2.01 -5.60 11.84
C GLU A 137 -3.09 -6.15 10.91
N ALA A 138 -2.77 -7.16 10.12
CA ALA A 138 -3.68 -7.74 9.14
C ALA A 138 -4.74 -8.65 9.77
N SER A 139 -5.95 -8.61 9.18
CA SER A 139 -7.10 -9.45 9.54
C SER A 139 -7.75 -10.06 8.29
N PRO A 140 -7.00 -10.87 7.51
CA PRO A 140 -7.52 -11.47 6.30
C PRO A 140 -8.58 -12.53 6.60
N THR A 141 -9.50 -12.73 5.66
CA THR A 141 -10.47 -13.82 5.68
C THR A 141 -9.97 -15.03 4.90
N SER A 142 -10.43 -16.23 5.27
CA SER A 142 -10.23 -17.44 4.48
C SER A 142 -11.25 -17.52 3.36
N ASP A 143 -10.81 -17.98 2.18
CA ASP A 143 -11.66 -18.24 1.02
C ASP A 143 -11.20 -19.49 0.25
N VAL A 144 -11.73 -19.71 -0.95
CA VAL A 144 -11.37 -20.86 -1.81
C VAL A 144 -9.94 -20.83 -2.32
N HIS A 145 -9.26 -19.66 -2.27
CA HIS A 145 -7.90 -19.48 -2.78
C HIS A 145 -6.84 -19.65 -1.70
N ALA A 146 -7.13 -19.21 -0.46
CA ALA A 146 -6.16 -19.28 0.63
C ALA A 146 -6.81 -19.16 2.01
N SER A 147 -6.20 -19.79 3.03
CA SER A 147 -6.59 -19.57 4.41
C SER A 147 -6.07 -18.22 4.94
N ALA A 148 -6.70 -17.70 5.99
CA ALA A 148 -6.29 -16.47 6.67
C ALA A 148 -4.85 -16.59 7.21
N GLU A 149 -4.49 -17.76 7.75
CA GLU A 149 -3.15 -18.05 8.27
C GLU A 149 -2.10 -18.00 7.16
N TYR A 150 -2.39 -18.63 6.01
CA TYR A 150 -1.50 -18.58 4.85
C TYR A 150 -1.31 -17.16 4.34
N ARG A 151 -2.38 -16.36 4.26
CA ARG A 151 -2.28 -14.94 3.88
C ARG A 151 -1.39 -14.17 4.85
N LYS A 152 -1.50 -14.39 6.15
CA LYS A 152 -0.64 -13.77 7.17
C LYS A 152 0.85 -14.12 6.99
N GLU A 153 1.16 -15.38 6.71
CA GLU A 153 2.55 -15.78 6.43
C GLU A 153 3.08 -15.14 5.12
N MET A 154 2.23 -15.05 4.09
CA MET A 154 2.63 -14.40 2.83
C MET A 154 2.80 -12.89 2.97
N ILE A 155 2.01 -12.21 3.81
CA ILE A 155 2.21 -10.79 4.12
C ILE A 155 3.64 -10.53 4.60
N LYS A 156 4.19 -11.35 5.50
CA LYS A 156 5.57 -11.23 5.98
C LYS A 156 6.58 -11.25 4.82
N VAL A 157 6.37 -12.16 3.88
CA VAL A 157 7.25 -12.33 2.72
C VAL A 157 7.15 -11.15 1.76
N PHE A 158 5.91 -10.76 1.40
CA PHE A 158 5.70 -9.74 0.38
C PHE A 158 5.98 -8.33 0.89
N VAL A 159 5.72 -8.02 2.15
CA VAL A 159 6.15 -6.76 2.79
C VAL A 159 7.68 -6.64 2.75
N ARG A 160 8.39 -7.71 3.12
CA ARG A 160 9.87 -7.71 3.08
C ARG A 160 10.40 -7.49 1.67
N ARG A 161 9.83 -8.17 0.65
CA ARG A 161 10.23 -8.02 -0.76
C ARG A 161 9.96 -6.61 -1.27
N ALA A 162 8.74 -6.13 -1.11
CA ALA A 162 8.34 -4.80 -1.56
C ALA A 162 9.17 -3.69 -0.86
N THR A 163 9.43 -3.83 0.45
CA THR A 163 10.26 -2.85 1.19
C THR A 163 11.69 -2.85 0.67
N ARG A 164 12.29 -4.01 0.39
CA ARG A 164 13.63 -4.10 -0.19
C ARG A 164 13.69 -3.44 -1.56
N GLU A 165 12.75 -3.75 -2.43
CA GLU A 165 12.72 -3.17 -3.78
C GLU A 165 12.46 -1.65 -3.75
N ALA A 166 11.54 -1.18 -2.90
CA ALA A 166 11.30 0.25 -2.71
C ALA A 166 12.58 0.96 -2.20
N LEU A 167 13.30 0.34 -1.26
CA LEU A 167 14.56 0.87 -0.76
C LEU A 167 15.63 0.96 -1.86
N GLU A 168 15.76 -0.05 -2.71
CA GLU A 168 16.70 -0.04 -3.84
C GLU A 168 16.36 1.09 -4.81
N ARG A 169 15.09 1.26 -5.14
CA ARG A 169 14.60 2.36 -6.01
C ARG A 169 14.82 3.74 -5.38
N ALA A 170 14.66 3.88 -4.06
CA ALA A 170 14.89 5.14 -3.34
C ALA A 170 16.38 5.58 -3.34
N ARG A 171 17.32 4.62 -3.50
CA ARG A 171 18.76 4.87 -3.58
C ARG A 171 19.20 5.34 -4.96
N VAL A 172 18.42 5.07 -5.99
CA VAL A 172 18.73 5.52 -7.35
C VAL A 172 18.29 6.97 -7.48
N GLU A 173 19.24 7.89 -7.70
CA GLU A 173 18.91 9.27 -8.05
C GLU A 173 18.19 9.27 -9.40
N VAL A 174 16.94 9.73 -9.42
CA VAL A 174 16.25 10.02 -10.67
C VAL A 174 16.92 11.27 -11.24
N ARG A 175 17.71 11.07 -12.31
CA ARG A 175 18.32 12.15 -13.10
C ARG A 175 17.29 12.82 -13.99
#